data_876b410af1f669829b1329a222bc8c06
#
_entry.id   876b410af1f669829b1329a222bc8c06
#
_cell.length_a   1.000
_cell.length_b   1.000
_cell.length_c   1.000
_cell.angle_alpha   90.00
_cell.angle_beta   90.00
_cell.angle_gamma   90.00
#
_symmetry.space_group_name_H-M   'P 1'
#
loop_
_entity.id
_entity.type
_entity.pdbx_description
1 polymer ?
#
loop_
_entity_poly.entity_id
_entity_poly.type
_entity_poly.pdbx_seq_one_letter_code
_entity_poly.pdbx_strand_id
1 'polypeptide(L)'
;FTENLLVVNSLTTKEDGASGNEFLILEFSTAELQRDQRTRINQSYSGSYSEIFKKIMRDHIGTKKKLYVEPSRGTKKIVFPNFSPFEAINMMKRQAVSAHDGSPTYMFFEDFKGYHFRSLSSMYAEPTIHTYETSVPGSKPNDPVSDLSAVSEYQIQSIGDSAAAQRLGSYGSELISYDTYTRRRTTTTYNYLENFKNETHVTSGKDKSIKQFPLISATPVQGKSRMSDFPARRYFLPSANFVDSNNNYTDLTVLHDEKGRPVYNSIQSETWLQRRASQLLQLDRGITCSIKTNGNTLIDCGDVVEFNLPSVAAAKTEENDKLDFFYRGRFLIRRIRQDFNVASGKHESIMTLVKDSLSKELLSTDESLEFEPEDNDEIIEEFYVNQE
;
A
#
# COMPACT_ATOMS: atom_id res chain seq x y z
N PHE A 1 12.61 20.19 18.73
CA PHE A 1 12.62 19.14 19.76
C PHE A 1 11.39 19.16 20.68
N THR A 2 10.74 20.31 20.90
CA THR A 2 9.55 20.42 21.77
C THR A 2 8.24 19.92 21.13
N GLU A 3 8.20 19.66 19.82
CA GLU A 3 7.02 19.23 19.10
C GLU A 3 6.80 17.71 19.08
N ASN A 4 7.87 16.95 19.36
CA ASN A 4 7.85 15.47 19.39
C ASN A 4 7.91 14.95 20.83
N LEU A 5 6.91 15.32 21.64
CA LEU A 5 6.81 14.82 23.01
C LEU A 5 6.44 13.33 23.00
N LEU A 6 7.31 12.52 23.58
CA LEU A 6 7.08 11.10 23.83
C LEU A 6 6.61 10.87 25.26
N VAL A 7 5.64 9.99 25.41
CA VAL A 7 5.05 9.59 26.70
C VAL A 7 5.34 8.11 26.92
N VAL A 8 5.76 7.75 28.12
CA VAL A 8 5.96 6.35 28.51
C VAL A 8 4.62 5.66 28.60
N ASN A 9 4.42 4.60 27.82
CA ASN A 9 3.19 3.80 27.84
C ASN A 9 3.31 2.58 28.74
N SER A 10 4.44 1.91 28.71
CA SER A 10 4.70 0.73 29.51
C SER A 10 6.10 0.71 30.04
N LEU A 11 6.24 0.08 31.20
CA LEU A 11 7.50 -0.19 31.86
C LEU A 11 7.52 -1.69 32.18
N THR A 12 8.51 -2.40 31.63
CA THR A 12 8.71 -3.81 31.91
C THR A 12 10.11 -4.02 32.46
N THR A 13 10.21 -4.63 33.65
CA THR A 13 11.48 -5.04 34.23
C THR A 13 11.73 -6.50 33.85
N LYS A 14 12.92 -6.79 33.37
CA LYS A 14 13.37 -8.15 33.11
C LYS A 14 14.66 -8.40 33.89
N GLU A 15 14.62 -9.39 34.77
CA GLU A 15 15.79 -9.85 35.49
C GLU A 15 16.51 -10.96 34.70
N ASP A 16 17.81 -10.85 34.60
CA ASP A 16 18.65 -11.93 34.09
C ASP A 16 19.17 -12.73 35.28
N GLY A 17 18.57 -13.88 35.51
CA GLY A 17 18.91 -14.74 36.67
C GLY A 17 20.34 -15.28 36.69
N ALA A 18 21.06 -15.22 35.56
CA ALA A 18 22.44 -15.70 35.47
C ALA A 18 23.45 -14.64 35.83
N SER A 19 23.20 -13.37 35.59
CA SER A 19 24.14 -12.26 35.79
C SER A 19 23.79 -11.33 36.96
N GLY A 20 22.57 -11.47 37.49
CA GLY A 20 22.03 -10.54 38.51
C GLY A 20 21.81 -9.12 37.98
N ASN A 21 21.80 -8.94 36.66
CA ASN A 21 21.54 -7.65 36.04
C ASN A 21 20.03 -7.45 35.83
N GLU A 22 19.57 -6.25 36.11
CA GLU A 22 18.19 -5.82 35.88
C GLU A 22 18.15 -5.00 34.60
N PHE A 23 17.26 -5.40 33.66
CA PHE A 23 17.01 -4.68 32.43
C PHE A 23 15.64 -4.01 32.49
N LEU A 24 15.63 -2.72 32.19
CA LEU A 24 14.43 -1.90 32.15
C LEU A 24 14.04 -1.65 30.69
N ILE A 25 12.85 -2.10 30.29
CA ILE A 25 12.29 -1.85 28.96
C ILE A 25 11.20 -0.78 29.08
N LEU A 26 11.42 0.34 28.43
CA LEU A 26 10.48 1.46 28.33
C LEU A 26 9.88 1.52 26.93
N GLU A 27 8.54 1.52 26.85
CA GLU A 27 7.86 1.76 25.59
C GLU A 27 7.27 3.17 25.58
N PHE A 28 7.51 3.86 24.48
CA PHE A 28 7.06 5.23 24.31
C PHE A 28 6.08 5.35 23.14
N SER A 29 5.15 6.29 23.27
CA SER A 29 4.33 6.74 22.14
C SER A 29 4.30 8.26 22.07
N THR A 30 3.79 8.78 20.94
CA THR A 30 3.58 10.21 20.81
C THR A 30 2.45 10.69 21.71
N ALA A 31 2.52 11.93 22.17
CA ALA A 31 1.49 12.52 23.02
C ALA A 31 0.12 12.60 22.30
N GLU A 32 0.16 12.66 20.97
CA GLU A 32 -1.03 12.66 20.13
C GLU A 32 -1.82 11.35 20.25
N LEU A 33 -1.14 10.20 20.35
CA LEU A 33 -1.79 8.91 20.58
C LEU A 33 -2.55 8.90 21.93
N GLN A 34 -1.94 9.48 22.98
CA GLN A 34 -2.60 9.59 24.29
C GLN A 34 -3.82 10.50 24.23
N ARG A 35 -3.76 11.57 23.44
CA ARG A 35 -4.91 12.47 23.22
C ARG A 35 -6.02 11.78 22.45
N ASP A 36 -5.68 10.96 21.43
CA ASP A 36 -6.65 10.15 20.69
C ASP A 36 -7.42 9.23 21.60
N GLN A 37 -6.74 8.50 22.50
CA GLN A 37 -7.36 7.53 23.41
C GLN A 37 -8.40 8.16 24.34
N ARG A 38 -8.19 9.39 24.79
CA ARG A 38 -9.09 10.10 25.71
C ARG A 38 -10.18 10.92 25.04
N THR A 39 -10.09 11.15 23.73
CA THR A 39 -11.00 12.04 23.00
C THR A 39 -12.03 11.23 22.23
N ARG A 40 -13.29 11.66 22.25
CA ARG A 40 -14.38 11.07 21.47
C ARG A 40 -15.07 12.16 20.65
N ILE A 41 -15.28 11.88 19.38
CA ILE A 41 -15.98 12.75 18.43
C ILE A 41 -17.42 12.26 18.31
N ASN A 42 -18.36 13.16 18.58
CA ASN A 42 -19.78 12.92 18.42
C ASN A 42 -20.45 14.11 17.73
N GLN A 43 -20.04 14.35 16.49
CA GLN A 43 -20.54 15.48 15.70
C GLN A 43 -20.50 15.22 14.20
N SER A 44 -21.16 16.09 13.43
CA SER A 44 -21.16 16.04 11.98
C SER A 44 -20.10 16.96 11.38
N TYR A 45 -19.55 16.53 10.27
CA TYR A 45 -18.62 17.31 9.45
C TYR A 45 -19.12 17.41 8.02
N SER A 46 -18.88 18.55 7.39
CA SER A 46 -19.11 18.76 5.97
C SER A 46 -17.84 19.28 5.31
N GLY A 47 -17.48 18.72 4.17
CA GLY A 47 -16.28 19.08 3.41
C GLY A 47 -15.67 17.87 2.69
N SER A 48 -14.53 18.06 2.07
CA SER A 48 -13.71 16.96 1.57
C SER A 48 -13.08 16.17 2.73
N TYR A 49 -12.74 14.92 2.53
CA TYR A 49 -12.06 14.13 3.57
C TYR A 49 -10.74 14.77 4.02
N SER A 50 -10.02 15.40 3.11
CA SER A 50 -8.79 16.13 3.42
C SER A 50 -9.02 17.37 4.29
N GLU A 51 -10.13 18.10 4.09
CA GLU A 51 -10.51 19.24 4.94
C GLU A 51 -10.95 18.76 6.34
N ILE A 52 -11.76 17.69 6.38
CA ILE A 52 -12.22 17.09 7.64
C ILE A 52 -11.04 16.55 8.45
N PHE A 53 -10.09 15.88 7.79
CA PHE A 53 -8.85 15.40 8.42
C PHE A 53 -8.10 16.56 9.11
N LYS A 54 -7.88 17.66 8.40
CA LYS A 54 -7.19 18.83 8.97
C LYS A 54 -7.92 19.39 10.21
N LYS A 55 -9.25 19.43 10.18
CA LYS A 55 -10.05 19.87 11.33
C LYS A 55 -9.89 18.92 12.52
N ILE A 56 -10.04 17.62 12.29
CA ILE A 56 -9.89 16.60 13.37
C ILE A 56 -8.51 16.69 14.01
N MET A 57 -7.45 16.76 13.23
CA MET A 57 -6.09 16.84 13.74
C MET A 57 -5.82 18.12 14.55
N ARG A 58 -6.41 19.24 14.16
CA ARG A 58 -6.23 20.53 14.86
C ARG A 58 -7.15 20.70 16.07
N ASP A 59 -8.42 20.36 15.92
CA ASP A 59 -9.43 20.68 16.92
C ASP A 59 -9.49 19.63 18.04
N HIS A 60 -9.28 18.33 17.71
CA HIS A 60 -9.39 17.25 18.67
C HIS A 60 -8.04 16.73 19.16
N ILE A 61 -7.08 16.55 18.26
CA ILE A 61 -5.73 16.10 18.64
C ILE A 61 -4.88 17.28 19.11
N GLY A 62 -5.10 18.48 18.54
CA GLY A 62 -4.35 19.68 18.89
C GLY A 62 -2.86 19.54 18.54
N THR A 63 -2.55 18.84 17.46
CA THR A 63 -1.16 18.68 17.01
C THR A 63 -0.60 19.97 16.43
N LYS A 64 0.66 20.27 16.74
CA LYS A 64 1.44 21.35 16.13
C LYS A 64 2.34 20.85 15.00
N LYS A 65 2.41 19.52 14.83
CA LYS A 65 3.21 18.86 13.79
C LYS A 65 2.69 19.24 12.40
N LYS A 66 3.56 19.16 11.42
CA LYS A 66 3.21 19.41 10.03
C LYS A 66 2.22 18.36 9.53
N LEU A 67 1.24 18.80 8.74
CA LEU A 67 0.25 17.94 8.11
C LEU A 67 0.50 17.89 6.60
N TYR A 68 0.91 16.73 6.11
CA TYR A 68 1.08 16.46 4.69
C TYR A 68 -0.21 15.86 4.14
N VAL A 69 -1.01 16.69 3.51
CA VAL A 69 -2.38 16.34 3.14
C VAL A 69 -2.58 16.49 1.64
N GLU A 70 -2.88 15.40 0.98
CA GLU A 70 -3.29 15.39 -0.40
C GLU A 70 -4.79 15.71 -0.52
N PRO A 71 -5.20 16.60 -1.45
CA PRO A 71 -6.60 16.93 -1.65
C PRO A 71 -7.42 15.71 -2.07
N SER A 72 -8.53 15.46 -1.38
CA SER A 72 -9.47 14.38 -1.73
C SER A 72 -10.65 14.91 -2.54
N ARG A 73 -11.16 14.05 -3.44
CA ARG A 73 -12.24 14.36 -4.35
C ARG A 73 -13.60 14.39 -3.63
N GLY A 74 -14.43 15.34 -4.00
CA GLY A 74 -15.82 15.45 -3.59
C GLY A 74 -16.02 16.00 -2.17
N THR A 75 -17.23 16.48 -1.92
CA THR A 75 -17.68 16.98 -0.63
C THR A 75 -18.60 15.94 0.01
N LYS A 76 -18.38 15.63 1.27
CA LYS A 76 -19.16 14.66 2.05
C LYS A 76 -19.75 15.32 3.27
N LYS A 77 -20.91 14.88 3.68
CA LYS A 77 -21.47 15.15 5.01
C LYS A 77 -21.46 13.85 5.79
N ILE A 78 -20.71 13.83 6.89
CA ILE A 78 -20.45 12.63 7.67
C ILE A 78 -20.70 12.89 9.14
N VAL A 79 -21.26 11.90 9.84
CA VAL A 79 -21.45 11.92 11.28
C VAL A 79 -20.56 10.86 11.90
N PHE A 80 -19.79 11.22 12.92
CA PHE A 80 -18.99 10.27 13.67
C PHE A 80 -19.69 9.97 15.00
N PRO A 81 -20.22 8.75 15.17
CA PRO A 81 -20.90 8.37 16.42
C PRO A 81 -19.89 7.85 17.45
N ASN A 82 -19.40 8.72 18.31
CA ASN A 82 -18.50 8.36 19.42
C ASN A 82 -17.18 7.67 19.01
N PHE A 83 -16.59 8.09 17.86
CA PHE A 83 -15.30 7.59 17.40
C PHE A 83 -14.14 8.33 18.06
N SER A 84 -12.98 7.64 18.23
CA SER A 84 -11.75 8.36 18.47
C SER A 84 -11.34 9.14 17.21
N PRO A 85 -10.54 10.20 17.34
CA PRO A 85 -10.04 10.94 16.18
C PRO A 85 -9.36 10.07 15.12
N PHE A 86 -8.50 9.13 15.54
CA PHE A 86 -7.82 8.23 14.61
C PHE A 86 -8.73 7.17 14.01
N GLU A 87 -9.76 6.70 14.74
CA GLU A 87 -10.81 5.84 14.18
C GLU A 87 -11.60 6.56 13.09
N ALA A 88 -11.97 7.82 13.34
CA ALA A 88 -12.65 8.66 12.34
C ALA A 88 -11.81 8.85 11.08
N ILE A 89 -10.51 9.13 11.23
CA ILE A 89 -9.57 9.26 10.11
C ILE A 89 -9.41 7.92 9.38
N ASN A 90 -9.31 6.81 10.10
CA ASN A 90 -9.22 5.46 9.51
C ASN A 90 -10.48 5.08 8.72
N MET A 91 -11.66 5.55 9.14
CA MET A 91 -12.89 5.38 8.38
C MET A 91 -12.83 6.21 7.07
N MET A 92 -12.45 7.49 7.16
CA MET A 92 -12.35 8.37 6.00
C MET A 92 -11.32 7.88 4.96
N LYS A 93 -10.13 7.43 5.39
CA LYS A 93 -9.08 6.98 4.46
C LYS A 93 -9.51 5.79 3.60
N ARG A 94 -10.46 4.97 4.07
CA ARG A 94 -10.97 3.82 3.30
C ARG A 94 -11.77 4.24 2.08
N GLN A 95 -12.39 5.42 2.12
CA GLN A 95 -13.30 5.91 1.09
C GLN A 95 -12.74 7.13 0.34
N ALA A 96 -11.62 7.67 0.80
CA ALA A 96 -10.99 8.82 0.18
C ALA A 96 -10.43 8.46 -1.21
N VAL A 97 -10.66 9.34 -2.17
CA VAL A 97 -10.17 9.24 -3.54
C VAL A 97 -9.42 10.52 -3.86
N SER A 98 -8.25 10.42 -4.46
CA SER A 98 -7.42 11.56 -4.83
C SER A 98 -8.12 12.46 -5.84
N ALA A 99 -8.01 13.77 -5.62
CA ALA A 99 -8.49 14.77 -6.56
C ALA A 99 -7.60 14.90 -7.81
N HIS A 100 -6.33 14.46 -7.72
CA HIS A 100 -5.36 14.59 -8.81
C HIS A 100 -5.48 13.47 -9.84
N ASP A 101 -5.38 12.22 -9.38
CA ASP A 101 -5.28 11.04 -10.25
C ASP A 101 -6.38 10.01 -10.00
N GLY A 102 -7.30 10.30 -9.06
CA GLY A 102 -8.37 9.39 -8.70
C GLY A 102 -7.91 8.12 -7.96
N SER A 103 -6.70 8.10 -7.40
CA SER A 103 -6.21 6.97 -6.60
C SER A 103 -7.03 6.81 -5.32
N PRO A 104 -7.56 5.60 -5.02
CA PRO A 104 -8.38 5.36 -3.83
C PRO A 104 -7.58 4.87 -2.62
N THR A 105 -6.27 4.81 -2.69
CA THR A 105 -5.41 4.19 -1.68
C THR A 105 -4.81 5.19 -0.70
N TYR A 106 -5.68 5.96 -0.01
CA TYR A 106 -5.20 6.86 1.04
C TYR A 106 -4.62 6.07 2.21
N MET A 107 -3.48 6.58 2.71
CA MET A 107 -2.78 6.13 3.90
C MET A 107 -2.82 7.23 4.96
N PHE A 108 -2.82 6.81 6.22
CA PHE A 108 -2.67 7.68 7.38
C PHE A 108 -1.58 7.10 8.27
N PHE A 109 -0.56 7.87 8.50
CA PHE A 109 0.57 7.51 9.35
C PHE A 109 1.29 8.76 9.87
N GLU A 110 2.11 8.57 10.87
CA GLU A 110 3.02 9.55 11.45
C GLU A 110 4.46 9.15 11.16
N ASP A 111 5.28 10.13 10.82
CA ASP A 111 6.73 10.02 10.71
C ASP A 111 7.41 11.14 11.52
N PHE A 112 8.73 11.23 11.47
CA PHE A 112 9.46 12.32 12.13
C PHE A 112 9.16 13.70 11.56
N LYS A 113 8.69 13.78 10.32
CA LYS A 113 8.34 15.02 9.61
C LYS A 113 6.95 15.53 10.02
N GLY A 114 6.03 14.62 10.39
CA GLY A 114 4.67 14.95 10.79
C GLY A 114 3.63 13.89 10.48
N TYR A 115 2.39 14.33 10.21
CA TYR A 115 1.29 13.44 9.88
C TYR A 115 0.99 13.45 8.38
N HIS A 116 0.82 12.28 7.81
CA HIS A 116 0.52 12.08 6.41
C HIS A 116 -0.91 11.58 6.21
N PHE A 117 -1.65 12.24 5.32
CA PHE A 117 -2.93 11.78 4.79
C PHE A 117 -2.90 11.92 3.27
N ARG A 118 -2.40 10.91 2.59
CA ARG A 118 -2.09 10.95 1.16
C ARG A 118 -2.21 9.57 0.52
N SER A 119 -2.35 9.53 -0.80
CA SER A 119 -2.48 8.29 -1.56
C SER A 119 -1.14 7.59 -1.77
N LEU A 120 -1.17 6.27 -1.99
CA LEU A 120 0.00 5.50 -2.43
C LEU A 120 0.58 6.06 -3.73
N SER A 121 -0.28 6.44 -4.66
CA SER A 121 0.13 7.05 -5.93
C SER A 121 0.97 8.31 -5.71
N SER A 122 0.59 9.17 -4.77
CA SER A 122 1.37 10.36 -4.44
C SER A 122 2.73 10.02 -3.81
N MET A 123 2.82 8.94 -3.02
CA MET A 123 4.08 8.46 -2.46
C MET A 123 4.97 7.85 -3.54
N TYR A 124 4.43 7.02 -4.43
CA TYR A 124 5.17 6.49 -5.58
C TYR A 124 5.73 7.57 -6.49
N ALA A 125 5.03 8.71 -6.59
CA ALA A 125 5.43 9.85 -7.39
C ALA A 125 6.58 10.67 -6.77
N GLU A 126 6.96 10.45 -5.51
CA GLU A 126 8.08 11.14 -4.86
C GLU A 126 9.41 10.80 -5.56
N PRO A 127 10.36 11.74 -5.58
CA PRO A 127 11.70 11.44 -6.07
C PRO A 127 12.40 10.42 -5.18
N THR A 128 13.34 9.68 -5.75
CA THR A 128 14.22 8.80 -4.99
C THR A 128 15.10 9.63 -4.06
N ILE A 129 15.07 9.33 -2.77
CA ILE A 129 15.83 10.09 -1.76
C ILE A 129 17.27 9.56 -1.65
N HIS A 130 17.44 8.25 -1.75
CA HIS A 130 18.73 7.60 -1.58
C HIS A 130 18.84 6.34 -2.43
N THR A 131 20.07 5.98 -2.82
CA THR A 131 20.36 4.75 -3.55
C THR A 131 21.18 3.82 -2.65
N TYR A 132 20.71 2.58 -2.52
CA TYR A 132 21.36 1.53 -1.75
C TYR A 132 21.93 0.46 -2.68
N GLU A 133 23.17 0.06 -2.39
CA GLU A 133 23.90 -0.96 -3.14
C GLU A 133 24.45 -2.02 -2.18
N THR A 134 24.48 -3.26 -2.64
CA THR A 134 25.15 -4.31 -1.88
C THR A 134 26.66 -4.15 -2.04
N SER A 135 27.29 -3.51 -1.09
CA SER A 135 28.73 -3.38 -0.98
C SER A 135 29.18 -3.70 0.44
N VAL A 136 30.41 -4.17 0.58
CA VAL A 136 30.99 -4.37 1.91
C VAL A 136 31.27 -2.99 2.51
N PRO A 137 30.72 -2.67 3.70
CA PRO A 137 31.04 -1.42 4.38
C PRO A 137 32.56 -1.26 4.54
N GLY A 138 33.10 -0.08 4.25
CA GLY A 138 34.52 0.17 4.29
C GLY A 138 35.32 -0.31 3.07
N SER A 139 34.68 -0.83 2.04
CA SER A 139 35.34 -1.26 0.79
C SER A 139 36.01 -0.12 0.04
N LYS A 140 35.55 1.10 0.25
CA LYS A 140 36.17 2.34 -0.23
C LYS A 140 36.58 3.19 0.97
N PRO A 141 37.81 3.02 1.50
CA PRO A 141 38.26 3.79 2.65
C PRO A 141 38.23 5.30 2.34
N ASN A 142 37.66 6.07 3.26
CA ASN A 142 37.47 7.52 3.20
C ASN A 142 36.32 8.02 2.31
N ASP A 143 35.35 7.18 1.97
CA ASP A 143 34.12 7.64 1.30
C ASP A 143 32.88 7.41 2.20
N PRO A 144 32.52 8.39 3.06
CA PRO A 144 31.37 8.25 3.96
C PRO A 144 30.03 8.14 3.23
N VAL A 145 29.94 8.60 1.99
CA VAL A 145 28.72 8.48 1.18
C VAL A 145 28.54 7.03 0.73
N SER A 146 29.63 6.37 0.33
CA SER A 146 29.61 4.94 -0.01
C SER A 146 29.22 4.08 1.19
N ASP A 147 29.68 4.42 2.39
CA ASP A 147 29.31 3.69 3.61
C ASP A 147 27.84 3.85 3.99
N LEU A 148 27.25 5.03 3.78
CA LEU A 148 25.82 5.26 4.00
C LEU A 148 24.95 4.54 2.97
N SER A 149 25.45 4.31 1.76
CA SER A 149 24.76 3.60 0.68
C SER A 149 24.91 2.08 0.75
N ALA A 150 25.84 1.59 1.59
CA ALA A 150 26.15 0.17 1.70
C ALA A 150 25.06 -0.59 2.48
N VAL A 151 24.59 -1.68 1.87
CA VAL A 151 23.70 -2.66 2.51
C VAL A 151 24.55 -3.74 3.17
N SER A 152 24.48 -3.82 4.50
CA SER A 152 25.23 -4.83 5.27
C SER A 152 24.57 -6.21 5.22
N GLU A 153 23.25 -6.24 5.27
CA GLU A 153 22.46 -7.46 5.23
C GLU A 153 21.20 -7.22 4.41
N TYR A 154 20.76 -8.21 3.66
CA TYR A 154 19.48 -8.19 3.00
C TYR A 154 18.78 -9.54 3.12
N GLN A 155 17.45 -9.50 3.18
CA GLN A 155 16.60 -10.69 3.22
C GLN A 155 15.45 -10.51 2.25
N ILE A 156 15.36 -11.43 1.31
CA ILE A 156 14.24 -11.52 0.38
C ILE A 156 13.07 -12.19 1.12
N GLN A 157 11.96 -11.48 1.27
CA GLN A 157 10.78 -11.99 1.96
C GLN A 157 9.76 -12.58 0.98
N SER A 158 9.57 -11.93 -0.16
CA SER A 158 8.62 -12.36 -1.18
C SER A 158 9.01 -11.80 -2.55
N ILE A 159 8.87 -12.62 -3.59
CA ILE A 159 8.96 -12.18 -5.00
C ILE A 159 7.57 -11.95 -5.59
N GLY A 160 6.53 -12.38 -4.88
CA GLY A 160 5.13 -12.35 -5.29
C GLY A 160 4.50 -13.72 -5.08
N ASP A 161 3.29 -13.72 -4.55
CA ASP A 161 2.46 -14.92 -4.43
C ASP A 161 1.23 -14.72 -5.31
N SER A 162 1.37 -15.05 -6.59
CA SER A 162 0.34 -14.83 -7.59
C SER A 162 -0.92 -15.65 -7.32
N ALA A 163 -0.80 -16.87 -6.80
CA ALA A 163 -1.93 -17.73 -6.50
C ALA A 163 -2.77 -17.20 -5.34
N ALA A 164 -2.11 -16.82 -4.24
CA ALA A 164 -2.80 -16.21 -3.11
C ALA A 164 -3.38 -14.83 -3.48
N ALA A 165 -2.65 -14.02 -4.24
CA ALA A 165 -3.12 -12.72 -4.72
C ALA A 165 -4.35 -12.87 -5.64
N GLN A 166 -4.36 -13.85 -6.54
CA GLN A 166 -5.52 -14.15 -7.38
C GLN A 166 -6.73 -14.55 -6.55
N ARG A 167 -6.58 -15.49 -5.62
CA ARG A 167 -7.68 -15.94 -4.74
C ARG A 167 -8.27 -14.79 -3.92
N LEU A 168 -7.47 -13.81 -3.53
CA LEU A 168 -7.91 -12.63 -2.81
C LEU A 168 -8.52 -11.55 -3.73
N GLY A 169 -8.49 -11.73 -5.05
CA GLY A 169 -9.08 -10.83 -6.03
C GLY A 169 -8.21 -9.64 -6.40
N SER A 170 -6.87 -9.78 -6.26
CA SER A 170 -5.93 -8.72 -6.62
C SER A 170 -5.95 -8.40 -8.12
N TYR A 171 -6.09 -9.42 -8.95
CA TYR A 171 -6.02 -9.28 -10.41
C TYR A 171 -7.38 -9.18 -11.09
N GLY A 172 -8.40 -9.77 -10.50
CA GLY A 172 -9.78 -9.71 -11.00
C GLY A 172 -10.79 -9.78 -9.87
N SER A 173 -11.75 -8.89 -9.87
CA SER A 173 -12.84 -8.86 -8.89
C SER A 173 -14.14 -8.36 -9.50
N GLU A 174 -15.27 -8.73 -8.89
CA GLU A 174 -16.60 -8.33 -9.26
C GLU A 174 -17.27 -7.63 -8.07
N LEU A 175 -17.84 -6.46 -8.30
CA LEU A 175 -18.65 -5.74 -7.34
C LEU A 175 -20.11 -5.80 -7.79
N ILE A 176 -20.93 -6.38 -6.94
CA ILE A 176 -22.38 -6.41 -7.12
C ILE A 176 -22.98 -5.43 -6.12
N SER A 177 -23.52 -4.33 -6.62
CA SER A 177 -24.24 -3.36 -5.82
C SER A 177 -25.74 -3.48 -6.06
N TYR A 178 -26.50 -3.39 -4.98
CA TYR A 178 -27.95 -3.45 -5.01
C TYR A 178 -28.55 -2.20 -4.37
N ASP A 179 -29.32 -1.47 -5.16
CA ASP A 179 -30.08 -0.31 -4.69
C ASP A 179 -31.47 -0.76 -4.23
N THR A 180 -31.72 -0.58 -2.94
CA THR A 180 -33.00 -0.99 -2.33
C THR A 180 -34.17 -0.12 -2.75
N TYR A 181 -33.96 1.13 -3.14
CA TYR A 181 -35.02 2.06 -3.57
C TYR A 181 -35.48 1.77 -5.01
N THR A 182 -34.50 1.69 -5.90
CA THR A 182 -34.79 1.42 -7.32
C THR A 182 -34.89 -0.06 -7.63
N ARG A 183 -34.56 -0.95 -6.69
CA ARG A 183 -34.45 -2.41 -6.84
C ARG A 183 -33.53 -2.82 -7.99
N ARG A 184 -32.56 -1.96 -8.31
CA ARG A 184 -31.59 -2.19 -9.37
C ARG A 184 -30.36 -2.90 -8.83
N ARG A 185 -29.93 -3.93 -9.55
CA ARG A 185 -28.64 -4.59 -9.36
C ARG A 185 -27.67 -4.08 -10.42
N THR A 186 -26.52 -3.62 -10.00
CA THR A 186 -25.42 -3.22 -10.89
C THR A 186 -24.22 -4.13 -10.62
N THR A 187 -23.58 -4.60 -11.68
CA THR A 187 -22.39 -5.43 -11.60
C THR A 187 -21.25 -4.67 -12.26
N THR A 188 -20.15 -4.48 -11.52
CA THR A 188 -18.94 -3.81 -12.00
C THR A 188 -17.77 -4.78 -11.87
N THR A 189 -17.03 -5.00 -12.95
CA THR A 189 -15.84 -5.85 -12.97
C THR A 189 -14.58 -4.99 -12.96
N TYR A 190 -13.58 -5.45 -12.25
CA TYR A 190 -12.25 -4.86 -12.25
C TYR A 190 -11.26 -5.85 -12.83
N ASN A 191 -10.46 -5.39 -13.81
CA ASN A 191 -9.39 -6.14 -14.43
C ASN A 191 -8.07 -5.38 -14.23
N TYR A 192 -7.11 -6.00 -13.56
CA TYR A 192 -5.83 -5.40 -13.21
C TYR A 192 -5.00 -5.03 -14.44
N LEU A 193 -4.84 -5.95 -15.40
CA LEU A 193 -4.01 -5.72 -16.59
C LEU A 193 -4.53 -4.58 -17.46
N GLU A 194 -5.85 -4.39 -17.52
CA GLU A 194 -6.47 -3.28 -18.25
C GLU A 194 -6.27 -1.94 -17.54
N ASN A 195 -6.31 -1.94 -16.21
CA ASN A 195 -6.17 -0.73 -15.40
C ASN A 195 -4.71 -0.37 -15.10
N PHE A 196 -3.76 -1.29 -15.25
CA PHE A 196 -2.36 -1.12 -14.88
C PHE A 196 -1.73 0.15 -15.48
N LYS A 197 -1.96 0.41 -16.77
CA LYS A 197 -1.40 1.59 -17.46
C LYS A 197 -1.96 2.92 -16.97
N ASN A 198 -3.13 2.91 -16.33
CA ASN A 198 -3.81 4.09 -15.86
C ASN A 198 -3.46 4.42 -14.39
N GLU A 199 -2.73 3.54 -13.73
CA GLU A 199 -2.33 3.69 -12.34
C GLU A 199 -0.85 4.14 -12.24
N THR A 200 -0.49 4.75 -11.12
CA THR A 200 0.88 5.13 -10.83
C THR A 200 1.52 4.01 -10.03
N HIS A 201 2.67 3.53 -10.48
CA HIS A 201 3.43 2.46 -9.85
C HIS A 201 4.79 2.97 -9.37
N VAL A 202 5.40 2.25 -8.42
CA VAL A 202 6.66 2.69 -7.81
C VAL A 202 7.81 2.73 -8.82
N THR A 203 7.83 1.85 -9.81
CA THR A 203 8.93 1.76 -10.79
C THR A 203 9.08 3.03 -11.61
N SER A 204 7.99 3.59 -12.13
CA SER A 204 8.03 4.81 -12.95
C SER A 204 7.85 6.09 -12.14
N GLY A 205 7.13 6.03 -11.05
CA GLY A 205 6.77 7.21 -10.29
C GLY A 205 6.05 8.25 -11.15
N LYS A 206 6.59 9.48 -11.20
CA LYS A 206 6.08 10.57 -12.07
C LYS A 206 6.50 10.44 -13.53
N ASP A 207 7.60 9.77 -13.79
CA ASP A 207 8.16 9.68 -15.13
C ASP A 207 7.49 8.58 -15.95
N LYS A 208 6.46 8.97 -16.70
CA LYS A 208 5.73 8.05 -17.59
C LYS A 208 6.55 7.56 -18.80
N SER A 209 7.75 8.09 -19.03
CA SER A 209 8.65 7.59 -20.07
C SER A 209 9.32 6.27 -19.67
N ILE A 210 9.44 6.01 -18.37
CA ILE A 210 9.98 4.77 -17.83
C ILE A 210 8.97 3.65 -18.03
N LYS A 211 9.38 2.63 -18.81
CA LYS A 211 8.57 1.44 -19.03
C LYS A 211 8.39 0.69 -17.69
N GLN A 212 7.16 0.28 -17.44
CA GLN A 212 6.79 -0.49 -16.25
C GLN A 212 5.88 -1.65 -16.64
N PHE A 213 6.03 -2.75 -15.95
CA PHE A 213 5.36 -3.99 -16.25
C PHE A 213 4.70 -4.58 -14.97
N PRO A 214 3.56 -5.26 -15.11
CA PRO A 214 2.90 -5.90 -13.98
C PRO A 214 3.72 -7.08 -13.44
N LEU A 215 3.46 -7.47 -12.19
CA LEU A 215 4.06 -8.63 -11.55
C LEU A 215 3.51 -9.97 -12.06
N ILE A 216 2.54 -9.94 -12.96
CA ILE A 216 1.98 -11.13 -13.60
C ILE A 216 2.15 -11.05 -15.11
N SER A 217 2.32 -12.21 -15.74
CA SER A 217 2.34 -12.30 -17.19
C SER A 217 0.97 -11.98 -17.78
N ALA A 218 0.97 -11.35 -18.95
CA ALA A 218 -0.22 -11.15 -19.76
C ALA A 218 -0.57 -12.40 -20.62
N THR A 219 0.24 -13.46 -20.53
CA THR A 219 0.01 -14.73 -21.26
C THR A 219 -1.35 -15.34 -20.84
N PRO A 220 -2.14 -15.83 -21.79
CA PRO A 220 -3.36 -16.55 -21.47
C PRO A 220 -3.10 -17.80 -20.62
N VAL A 221 -3.96 -18.04 -19.65
CA VAL A 221 -3.89 -19.20 -18.75
C VAL A 221 -4.83 -20.31 -19.24
N GLN A 222 -5.95 -19.91 -19.87
CA GLN A 222 -6.94 -20.84 -20.38
C GLN A 222 -7.51 -20.29 -21.71
N GLY A 223 -7.24 -20.94 -22.83
CA GLY A 223 -7.63 -20.44 -24.13
C GLY A 223 -7.07 -19.03 -24.41
N LYS A 224 -7.94 -18.04 -24.57
CA LYS A 224 -7.57 -16.63 -24.73
C LYS A 224 -7.65 -15.82 -23.45
N SER A 225 -8.07 -16.42 -22.34
CA SER A 225 -8.32 -15.71 -21.08
C SER A 225 -7.07 -15.63 -20.22
N ARG A 226 -6.74 -14.42 -19.78
CA ARG A 226 -5.61 -14.11 -18.90
C ARG A 226 -6.02 -14.30 -17.44
N MET A 227 -5.06 -14.36 -16.53
CA MET A 227 -5.29 -14.48 -15.09
C MET A 227 -6.21 -13.37 -14.54
N SER A 228 -6.09 -12.16 -15.07
CA SER A 228 -6.90 -11.00 -14.65
C SER A 228 -8.35 -11.00 -15.18
N ASP A 229 -8.67 -11.84 -16.14
CA ASP A 229 -10.02 -11.91 -16.74
C ASP A 229 -11.00 -12.71 -15.86
N PHE A 230 -10.48 -13.40 -14.85
CA PHE A 230 -11.28 -14.17 -13.90
C PHE A 230 -11.53 -13.39 -12.61
N PRO A 231 -12.78 -12.99 -12.30
CA PRO A 231 -13.13 -12.30 -11.06
C PRO A 231 -13.14 -13.29 -9.88
N ALA A 232 -11.99 -13.55 -9.30
CA ALA A 232 -11.82 -14.50 -8.20
C ALA A 232 -12.51 -14.04 -6.89
N ARG A 233 -12.77 -12.74 -6.74
CA ARG A 233 -13.42 -12.17 -5.56
C ARG A 233 -14.69 -11.42 -5.93
N ARG A 234 -15.79 -11.72 -5.20
CA ARG A 234 -17.04 -10.99 -5.31
C ARG A 234 -17.33 -10.16 -4.08
N TYR A 235 -17.70 -8.91 -4.29
CA TYR A 235 -18.13 -7.98 -3.25
C TYR A 235 -19.62 -7.71 -3.40
N PHE A 236 -20.35 -7.75 -2.31
CA PHE A 236 -21.77 -7.40 -2.25
C PHE A 236 -21.94 -6.18 -1.36
N LEU A 237 -22.42 -5.10 -1.91
CA LEU A 237 -22.68 -3.87 -1.17
C LEU A 237 -24.05 -3.30 -1.51
N PRO A 238 -24.79 -2.82 -0.50
CA PRO A 238 -25.93 -1.98 -0.76
C PRO A 238 -25.44 -0.69 -1.42
N SER A 239 -26.09 -0.27 -2.48
CA SER A 239 -25.86 1.01 -3.14
C SER A 239 -27.01 1.96 -2.82
N ALA A 240 -26.70 3.22 -2.60
CA ALA A 240 -27.68 4.30 -2.62
C ALA A 240 -27.47 5.22 -3.84
N ASN A 241 -26.72 4.73 -4.83
CA ASN A 241 -26.43 5.50 -6.03
C ASN A 241 -27.58 5.31 -7.02
N PHE A 242 -28.20 6.39 -7.38
CA PHE A 242 -29.18 6.42 -8.46
C PHE A 242 -28.42 6.58 -9.78
N VAL A 243 -28.60 5.64 -10.66
CA VAL A 243 -28.11 5.71 -12.04
C VAL A 243 -29.30 6.02 -12.94
N ASP A 244 -29.20 7.08 -13.72
CA ASP A 244 -30.24 7.40 -14.70
C ASP A 244 -30.30 6.40 -15.86
N SER A 245 -31.27 6.54 -16.73
CA SER A 245 -31.45 5.70 -17.92
C SER A 245 -30.26 5.71 -18.90
N ASN A 246 -29.37 6.69 -18.76
CA ASN A 246 -28.17 6.86 -19.60
C ASN A 246 -26.88 6.38 -18.90
N ASN A 247 -27.01 5.60 -17.81
CA ASN A 247 -25.89 5.13 -16.99
C ASN A 247 -25.10 6.25 -16.26
N ASN A 248 -25.62 7.48 -16.22
CA ASN A 248 -25.02 8.53 -15.41
C ASN A 248 -25.50 8.39 -13.96
N TYR A 249 -24.59 8.56 -13.02
CA TYR A 249 -24.93 8.60 -11.61
C TYR A 249 -25.67 9.91 -11.31
N THR A 250 -26.99 9.87 -11.33
CA THR A 250 -27.83 10.94 -10.80
C THR A 250 -27.96 10.72 -9.30
N ASP A 251 -27.30 11.55 -8.54
CA ASP A 251 -27.44 11.55 -7.10
C ASP A 251 -28.68 12.36 -6.72
N LEU A 252 -29.81 11.68 -6.54
CA LEU A 252 -31.04 12.31 -6.04
C LEU A 252 -30.87 12.86 -4.62
N THR A 253 -29.76 12.53 -3.97
CA THR A 253 -29.41 13.00 -2.62
C THR A 253 -28.33 14.10 -2.64
N VAL A 254 -28.09 14.76 -3.77
CA VAL A 254 -27.17 15.88 -3.84
C VAL A 254 -27.72 17.02 -3.01
N LEU A 255 -27.24 17.10 -1.79
CA LEU A 255 -27.39 18.28 -0.95
C LEU A 255 -26.34 19.29 -1.35
N HIS A 256 -26.65 20.56 -1.27
CA HIS A 256 -25.67 21.62 -1.44
C HIS A 256 -25.22 22.11 -0.05
N ASP A 257 -23.94 22.34 0.11
CA ASP A 257 -23.40 22.96 1.33
C ASP A 257 -23.74 24.48 1.34
N GLU A 258 -23.39 25.16 2.42
CA GLU A 258 -23.60 26.61 2.57
C GLU A 258 -22.90 27.46 1.48
N LYS A 259 -21.95 26.86 0.76
CA LYS A 259 -21.22 27.47 -0.36
C LYS A 259 -21.77 27.04 -1.73
N GLY A 260 -22.89 26.34 -1.77
CA GLY A 260 -23.52 25.83 -3.01
C GLY A 260 -22.77 24.68 -3.68
N ARG A 261 -21.82 24.01 -2.99
CA ARG A 261 -21.10 22.85 -3.54
C ARG A 261 -21.92 21.60 -3.34
N PRO A 262 -21.97 20.67 -4.33
CA PRO A 262 -22.69 19.43 -4.19
C PRO A 262 -22.09 18.55 -3.11
N VAL A 263 -22.92 18.05 -2.20
CA VAL A 263 -22.55 17.12 -1.12
C VAL A 263 -23.06 15.74 -1.47
N TYR A 264 -22.16 14.83 -1.71
CA TYR A 264 -22.49 13.44 -2.03
C TYR A 264 -22.61 12.61 -0.75
N ASN A 265 -23.81 12.23 -0.37
CA ASN A 265 -24.04 11.37 0.79
C ASN A 265 -23.90 9.87 0.46
N SER A 266 -23.89 9.52 -0.82
CA SER A 266 -23.75 8.14 -1.25
C SER A 266 -22.29 7.65 -1.14
N ILE A 267 -22.15 6.41 -0.74
CA ILE A 267 -20.87 5.70 -0.80
C ILE A 267 -20.73 5.18 -2.23
N GLN A 268 -19.96 5.88 -3.05
CA GLN A 268 -19.68 5.47 -4.44
C GLN A 268 -18.63 4.35 -4.44
N SER A 269 -19.01 3.17 -3.95
CA SER A 269 -18.11 2.03 -3.77
C SER A 269 -17.45 1.56 -5.05
N GLU A 270 -18.10 1.75 -6.18
CA GLU A 270 -17.61 1.41 -7.52
C GLU A 270 -16.34 2.20 -7.89
N THR A 271 -16.18 3.40 -7.33
CA THR A 271 -15.05 4.28 -7.66
C THR A 271 -13.78 3.93 -6.89
N TRP A 272 -13.88 3.23 -5.77
CA TRP A 272 -12.73 3.04 -4.89
C TRP A 272 -12.49 1.62 -4.38
N LEU A 273 -13.56 0.81 -4.18
CA LEU A 273 -13.43 -0.44 -3.43
C LEU A 273 -12.48 -1.44 -4.09
N GLN A 274 -12.76 -1.79 -5.35
CA GLN A 274 -12.03 -2.82 -6.08
C GLN A 274 -10.59 -2.39 -6.37
N ARG A 275 -10.41 -1.16 -6.87
CA ARG A 275 -9.08 -0.57 -7.13
C ARG A 275 -8.25 -0.50 -5.86
N ARG A 276 -8.84 -0.02 -4.76
CA ARG A 276 -8.17 0.03 -3.47
C ARG A 276 -7.76 -1.37 -2.99
N ALA A 277 -8.66 -2.34 -3.06
CA ALA A 277 -8.37 -3.70 -2.65
C ALA A 277 -7.24 -4.31 -3.47
N SER A 278 -7.26 -4.14 -4.80
CA SER A 278 -6.21 -4.60 -5.70
C SER A 278 -4.86 -3.96 -5.37
N GLN A 279 -4.77 -2.64 -5.30
CA GLN A 279 -3.51 -1.93 -5.04
C GLN A 279 -2.90 -2.27 -3.67
N LEU A 280 -3.74 -2.43 -2.62
CA LEU A 280 -3.26 -2.84 -1.30
C LEU A 280 -2.76 -4.28 -1.29
N LEU A 281 -3.43 -5.19 -2.02
CA LEU A 281 -2.97 -6.58 -2.15
C LEU A 281 -1.66 -6.66 -2.94
N GLN A 282 -1.48 -5.84 -3.96
CA GLN A 282 -0.23 -5.78 -4.71
C GLN A 282 0.91 -5.24 -3.85
N LEU A 283 0.65 -4.25 -2.99
CA LEU A 283 1.64 -3.77 -2.03
C LEU A 283 2.00 -4.85 -0.99
N ASP A 284 1.03 -5.66 -0.55
CA ASP A 284 1.21 -6.68 0.47
C ASP A 284 1.81 -7.99 -0.08
N ARG A 285 1.45 -8.35 -1.31
CA ARG A 285 1.85 -9.61 -1.98
C ARG A 285 2.83 -9.41 -3.13
N GLY A 286 3.28 -8.19 -3.36
CA GLY A 286 4.30 -7.88 -4.34
C GLY A 286 5.70 -8.26 -3.91
N ILE A 287 6.69 -7.65 -4.55
CA ILE A 287 8.09 -7.87 -4.19
C ILE A 287 8.37 -7.18 -2.87
N THR A 288 8.83 -7.96 -1.89
CA THR A 288 9.19 -7.45 -0.57
C THR A 288 10.58 -7.94 -0.20
N CYS A 289 11.45 -7.00 0.19
CA CYS A 289 12.74 -7.33 0.77
C CYS A 289 13.01 -6.48 2.01
N SER A 290 13.78 -7.03 2.94
CA SER A 290 14.30 -6.31 4.10
C SER A 290 15.78 -6.04 3.89
N ILE A 291 16.20 -4.80 4.13
CA ILE A 291 17.61 -4.42 4.06
C ILE A 291 18.04 -3.82 5.39
N LYS A 292 19.29 -4.06 5.76
CA LYS A 292 19.95 -3.47 6.92
C LYS A 292 21.11 -2.62 6.42
N THR A 293 21.14 -1.36 6.86
CA THR A 293 22.11 -0.35 6.42
C THR A 293 22.66 0.39 7.62
N ASN A 294 23.70 1.17 7.41
CA ASN A 294 24.09 2.18 8.38
C ASN A 294 22.93 3.16 8.62
N GLY A 295 22.84 3.65 9.86
CA GLY A 295 21.72 4.49 10.29
C GLY A 295 21.61 5.80 9.52
N ASN A 296 20.42 6.08 9.02
CA ASN A 296 20.09 7.34 8.37
C ASN A 296 18.75 7.86 8.90
N THR A 297 18.77 8.95 9.65
CA THR A 297 17.59 9.57 10.26
C THR A 297 16.81 10.49 9.29
N LEU A 298 17.31 10.70 8.08
CA LEU A 298 16.64 11.54 7.07
C LEU A 298 15.60 10.78 6.26
N ILE A 299 15.58 9.44 6.40
CA ILE A 299 14.72 8.54 5.64
C ILE A 299 13.62 8.03 6.57
N ASP A 300 12.39 8.02 6.05
CA ASP A 300 11.21 7.62 6.79
C ASP A 300 10.29 6.67 6.01
N CYS A 301 9.28 6.18 6.70
CA CYS A 301 8.22 5.36 6.10
C CYS A 301 7.45 6.17 5.04
N GLY A 302 7.21 5.58 3.87
CA GLY A 302 6.55 6.25 2.75
C GLY A 302 7.48 6.98 1.80
N ASP A 303 8.78 7.08 2.12
CA ASP A 303 9.80 7.58 1.21
C ASP A 303 10.15 6.52 0.14
N VAL A 304 10.64 6.99 -1.01
CA VAL A 304 11.09 6.12 -2.11
C VAL A 304 12.61 6.09 -2.16
N VAL A 305 13.15 4.89 -2.18
CA VAL A 305 14.59 4.63 -2.30
C VAL A 305 14.87 3.77 -3.53
N GLU A 306 16.08 3.84 -4.04
CA GLU A 306 16.57 2.93 -5.05
C GLU A 306 17.41 1.83 -4.39
N PHE A 307 17.15 0.59 -4.74
CA PHE A 307 17.91 -0.56 -4.29
C PHE A 307 18.39 -1.36 -5.49
N ASN A 308 19.70 -1.67 -5.52
CA ASN A 308 20.35 -2.37 -6.61
C ASN A 308 21.09 -3.61 -6.06
N LEU A 309 20.51 -4.79 -6.32
CA LEU A 309 21.12 -6.06 -5.99
C LEU A 309 21.86 -6.60 -7.24
N PRO A 310 23.15 -7.00 -7.15
CA PRO A 310 23.83 -7.66 -8.25
C PRO A 310 23.18 -9.01 -8.59
N SER A 311 23.09 -9.31 -9.88
CA SER A 311 22.66 -10.65 -10.33
C SER A 311 23.73 -11.69 -10.03
N VAL A 312 23.31 -12.88 -9.62
CA VAL A 312 24.22 -14.04 -9.44
C VAL A 312 24.91 -14.42 -10.77
N ALA A 313 24.29 -14.11 -11.91
CA ALA A 313 24.82 -14.36 -13.25
C ALA A 313 25.73 -13.21 -13.78
N ALA A 314 25.99 -12.18 -13.00
CA ALA A 314 26.70 -10.96 -13.41
C ALA A 314 28.11 -11.18 -14.00
N ALA A 315 28.71 -12.35 -13.81
CA ALA A 315 30.04 -12.66 -14.34
C ALA A 315 30.08 -12.94 -15.84
N LYS A 316 28.91 -13.07 -16.51
CA LYS A 316 28.81 -13.57 -17.90
C LYS A 316 28.14 -12.63 -18.90
N THR A 317 27.63 -11.45 -18.47
CA THR A 317 26.70 -10.65 -19.29
C THR A 317 27.11 -9.18 -19.40
N GLU A 318 26.60 -8.49 -20.41
CA GLU A 318 26.83 -7.06 -20.66
C GLU A 318 26.36 -6.16 -19.50
N GLU A 319 26.85 -4.93 -19.44
CA GLU A 319 26.77 -4.03 -18.28
C GLU A 319 25.35 -3.77 -17.74
N ASN A 320 24.33 -3.86 -18.59
CA ASN A 320 22.93 -3.66 -18.22
C ASN A 320 22.27 -4.88 -17.53
N ASP A 321 22.87 -6.06 -17.61
CA ASP A 321 22.33 -7.31 -17.04
C ASP A 321 23.05 -7.75 -15.76
N LYS A 322 23.90 -6.89 -15.19
CA LYS A 322 24.62 -7.17 -13.94
C LYS A 322 23.75 -7.08 -12.69
N LEU A 323 22.58 -6.44 -12.80
CA LEU A 323 21.65 -6.27 -11.67
C LEU A 323 20.52 -7.27 -11.73
N ASP A 324 20.07 -7.70 -10.54
CA ASP A 324 18.96 -8.62 -10.42
C ASP A 324 17.66 -8.01 -10.99
N PHE A 325 16.93 -8.77 -11.76
CA PHE A 325 15.73 -8.33 -12.45
C PHE A 325 14.60 -7.88 -11.50
N PHE A 326 14.41 -8.59 -10.40
CA PHE A 326 13.35 -8.31 -9.43
C PHE A 326 13.75 -7.25 -8.41
N TYR A 327 15.02 -7.24 -7.99
CA TYR A 327 15.53 -6.45 -6.86
C TYR A 327 16.37 -5.25 -7.30
N ARG A 328 16.05 -4.67 -8.45
CA ARG A 328 16.66 -3.41 -8.90
C ARG A 328 15.64 -2.30 -9.02
N GLY A 329 16.10 -1.06 -8.83
CA GLY A 329 15.34 0.16 -9.08
C GLY A 329 14.60 0.66 -7.85
N ARG A 330 13.48 1.33 -8.08
CA ARG A 330 12.74 2.07 -7.07
C ARG A 330 11.89 1.15 -6.19
N PHE A 331 11.92 1.44 -4.89
CA PHE A 331 11.12 0.77 -3.87
C PHE A 331 10.51 1.80 -2.91
N LEU A 332 9.33 1.51 -2.40
CA LEU A 332 8.71 2.26 -1.30
C LEU A 332 9.13 1.66 0.03
N ILE A 333 9.50 2.50 1.00
CA ILE A 333 9.75 2.08 2.37
C ILE A 333 8.40 1.86 3.07
N ARG A 334 8.07 0.60 3.32
CA ARG A 334 6.85 0.21 4.04
C ARG A 334 7.00 0.30 5.55
N ARG A 335 8.19 -0.02 6.05
CA ARG A 335 8.54 -0.01 7.47
C ARG A 335 10.01 0.37 7.61
N ILE A 336 10.29 1.15 8.64
CA ILE A 336 11.66 1.44 9.06
C ILE A 336 11.77 1.24 10.57
N ARG A 337 12.89 0.68 10.99
CA ARG A 337 13.34 0.58 12.38
C ARG A 337 14.72 1.16 12.48
N GLN A 338 14.89 2.11 13.38
CA GLN A 338 16.17 2.72 13.70
C GLN A 338 16.68 2.16 15.02
N ASP A 339 17.80 1.47 14.99
CA ASP A 339 18.41 0.86 16.18
C ASP A 339 19.64 1.67 16.58
N PHE A 340 19.57 2.27 17.76
CA PHE A 340 20.66 3.03 18.36
C PHE A 340 21.28 2.23 19.51
N ASN A 341 22.53 1.80 19.36
CA ASN A 341 23.27 1.13 20.42
C ASN A 341 24.34 2.07 20.97
N VAL A 342 24.04 2.71 22.10
CA VAL A 342 24.92 3.70 22.72
C VAL A 342 26.23 3.06 23.20
N ALA A 343 26.21 1.82 23.69
CA ALA A 343 27.39 1.14 24.20
C ALA A 343 28.43 0.83 23.10
N SER A 344 27.96 0.49 21.90
CA SER A 344 28.84 0.23 20.75
C SER A 344 29.02 1.43 19.82
N GLY A 345 28.32 2.53 20.07
CA GLY A 345 28.28 3.70 19.17
C GLY A 345 27.68 3.42 17.80
N LYS A 346 26.91 2.35 17.65
CA LYS A 346 26.31 1.95 16.38
C LYS A 346 24.90 2.51 16.21
N HIS A 347 24.62 3.00 15.02
CA HIS A 347 23.29 3.34 14.55
C HIS A 347 23.03 2.56 13.27
N GLU A 348 21.98 1.75 13.27
CA GLU A 348 21.59 0.88 12.16
C GLU A 348 20.13 1.15 11.76
N SER A 349 19.85 1.12 10.46
CA SER A 349 18.49 1.24 9.90
C SER A 349 18.08 -0.10 9.27
N ILE A 350 16.97 -0.65 9.71
CA ILE A 350 16.37 -1.86 9.14
C ILE A 350 15.10 -1.44 8.42
N MET A 351 15.08 -1.62 7.11
CA MET A 351 13.98 -1.18 6.25
C MET A 351 13.31 -2.35 5.56
N THR A 352 11.98 -2.32 5.50
CA THR A 352 11.20 -3.22 4.65
C THR A 352 10.79 -2.45 3.40
N LEU A 353 11.31 -2.87 2.27
CA LEU A 353 11.11 -2.29 0.95
C LEU A 353 10.05 -3.09 0.19
N VAL A 354 9.16 -2.39 -0.51
CA VAL A 354 8.09 -3.00 -1.30
C VAL A 354 8.03 -2.41 -2.70
N LYS A 355 7.64 -3.26 -3.67
CA LYS A 355 7.53 -2.89 -5.07
C LYS A 355 6.34 -3.61 -5.70
N ASP A 356 5.53 -2.88 -6.47
CA ASP A 356 4.29 -3.33 -7.10
C ASP A 356 4.39 -3.56 -8.61
N SER A 357 5.57 -3.30 -9.19
CA SER A 357 5.77 -3.33 -10.64
C SER A 357 7.22 -3.66 -11.00
N LEU A 358 7.46 -4.07 -12.23
CA LEU A 358 8.78 -4.42 -12.76
C LEU A 358 9.27 -3.39 -13.77
N SER A 359 10.59 -3.30 -13.93
CA SER A 359 11.24 -2.47 -14.97
C SER A 359 11.40 -3.19 -16.31
N LYS A 360 11.21 -4.51 -16.33
CA LYS A 360 11.31 -5.36 -17.51
C LYS A 360 10.13 -6.33 -17.54
N GLU A 361 9.66 -6.69 -18.72
CA GLU A 361 8.56 -7.63 -18.90
C GLU A 361 8.95 -9.05 -18.45
N LEU A 362 8.03 -9.73 -17.82
CA LEU A 362 8.17 -11.16 -17.54
C LEU A 362 8.17 -11.91 -18.88
N LEU A 363 9.15 -12.78 -19.09
CA LEU A 363 9.18 -13.60 -20.28
C LEU A 363 7.89 -14.44 -20.35
N SER A 364 7.15 -14.25 -21.44
CA SER A 364 6.07 -15.18 -21.77
C SER A 364 6.72 -16.43 -22.35
N THR A 365 6.37 -17.60 -21.86
CA THR A 365 6.58 -18.82 -22.61
C THR A 365 5.62 -18.77 -23.79
N ASP A 366 6.15 -18.76 -25.02
CA ASP A 366 5.35 -18.75 -26.28
C ASP A 366 4.57 -20.07 -26.50
N GLU A 367 4.75 -21.04 -25.66
CA GLU A 367 3.91 -22.24 -25.64
C GLU A 367 2.61 -21.92 -24.93
N SER A 368 1.59 -21.60 -25.72
CA SER A 368 0.21 -21.78 -25.29
C SER A 368 0.10 -23.23 -24.83
N LEU A 369 0.01 -23.43 -23.51
CA LEU A 369 -0.50 -24.68 -22.97
C LEU A 369 -1.96 -24.77 -23.46
N GLU A 370 -2.15 -25.33 -24.66
CA GLU A 370 -3.44 -25.87 -25.06
C GLU A 370 -3.74 -26.99 -24.08
N PHE A 371 -4.44 -26.61 -23.01
CA PHE A 371 -5.08 -27.57 -22.14
C PHE A 371 -6.28 -28.04 -22.94
N GLU A 372 -6.10 -29.08 -23.77
CA GLU A 372 -7.21 -29.93 -24.14
C GLU A 372 -7.67 -30.58 -22.85
N PRO A 373 -8.92 -30.40 -22.42
CA PRO A 373 -9.44 -31.20 -21.33
C PRO A 373 -9.39 -32.65 -21.86
N GLU A 374 -8.45 -33.46 -21.37
CA GLU A 374 -8.59 -34.89 -21.49
C GLU A 374 -9.98 -35.22 -20.92
N ASP A 375 -10.77 -35.97 -21.67
CA ASP A 375 -12.05 -36.50 -21.23
C ASP A 375 -11.81 -37.31 -19.95
N ASN A 376 -11.98 -36.64 -18.80
CA ASN A 376 -11.80 -37.24 -17.48
C ASN A 376 -12.95 -38.16 -17.06
N ASP A 377 -13.78 -38.56 -17.99
CA ASP A 377 -14.87 -39.51 -17.70
C ASP A 377 -14.31 -40.90 -17.29
N GLU A 378 -13.10 -41.25 -17.71
CA GLU A 378 -12.47 -42.54 -17.29
C GLU A 378 -11.87 -42.50 -15.87
N ILE A 379 -11.46 -41.36 -15.37
CA ILE A 379 -10.82 -41.28 -14.03
C ILE A 379 -11.88 -41.31 -12.90
N ILE A 380 -13.10 -40.94 -13.17
CA ILE A 380 -14.17 -40.95 -12.16
C ILE A 380 -14.73 -42.38 -11.95
N GLU A 381 -14.73 -43.24 -12.95
CA GLU A 381 -15.17 -44.65 -12.80
C GLU A 381 -14.21 -45.49 -11.96
N GLU A 382 -12.90 -45.31 -12.02
CA GLU A 382 -11.94 -46.06 -11.21
C GLU A 382 -12.00 -45.75 -9.70
N PHE A 383 -12.45 -44.59 -9.30
CA PHE A 383 -12.52 -44.22 -7.87
C PHE A 383 -13.75 -44.78 -7.14
N TYR A 384 -14.81 -45.14 -7.86
CA TYR A 384 -16.05 -45.71 -7.25
C TYR A 384 -16.11 -47.23 -7.19
N VAL A 385 -15.26 -47.93 -7.94
CA VAL A 385 -15.25 -49.41 -7.98
C VAL A 385 -14.48 -50.07 -6.83
N ASN A 386 -13.71 -49.33 -6.04
CA ASN A 386 -12.90 -49.86 -4.92
C ASN A 386 -13.50 -49.64 -3.52
N GLN A 387 -14.82 -49.39 -3.40
CA GLN A 387 -15.54 -49.28 -2.12
C GLN A 387 -16.76 -50.21 -2.00
N GLU A 388 -16.72 -51.42 -2.60
CA GLU A 388 -17.60 -52.51 -2.23
C GLU A 388 -16.86 -53.64 -1.49
#